data_9461274bdc786ec98aa995406528db86
#
_entry.id   9461274bdc786ec98aa995406528db86
#
_cell.length_a   1.000
_cell.length_b   1.000
_cell.length_c   1.000
_cell.angle_alpha   90.00
_cell.angle_beta   90.00
_cell.angle_gamma   90.00
#
_symmetry.space_group_name_H-M   'P 1'
#
loop_
_entity.id
_entity.type
_entity.pdbx_description
1 polymer ?
#
loop_
_entity_poly.entity_id
_entity_poly.type
_entity_poly.pdbx_seq_one_letter_code
_entity_poly.pdbx_strand_id
1 'polypeptide(L)'
;MRRYGCQKSGEYIDTVFQTLLTLRQCLPRLPSFASQCAVCHSWPAEQVCRPCLARFAAWQPRCAGCALLLPADLPLGLRTVPRHCIDCLRRHPPLDNTLAAVPYAYPWSNLISRYKFGEQHGWADFFATLMLKTPGVAPALDELTARDWVIALPLSTERLQTRGFNQAWELASALAHQAQTRGQADARLLLRVKHTRPQSQLKREARLANVKGAFQVDPLRASGLDGRRVVLVDDVMTSGASLFAAAQALRDAGAAHITALVLARTAPA
;
A
#
# COMPACT_ATOMS: atom_id res chain seq x y z
N MET A 1 54.35 -3.16 -19.72
CA MET A 1 53.48 -3.12 -18.54
C MET A 1 52.11 -2.62 -18.93
N ARG A 2 51.14 -3.52 -19.12
CA ARG A 2 49.74 -3.19 -19.49
C ARG A 2 48.88 -3.28 -18.23
N ARG A 3 48.23 -2.17 -17.86
CA ARG A 3 47.26 -2.13 -16.76
C ARG A 3 45.94 -2.68 -17.29
N TYR A 4 45.46 -3.78 -16.73
CA TYR A 4 44.09 -4.25 -16.89
C TYR A 4 43.16 -3.49 -15.93
N GLY A 5 42.25 -2.71 -16.48
CA GLY A 5 41.20 -2.06 -15.78
C GLY A 5 40.06 -3.05 -15.48
N CYS A 6 39.74 -3.20 -14.21
CA CYS A 6 38.57 -3.92 -13.71
C CYS A 6 37.37 -2.98 -13.79
N GLN A 7 36.58 -3.09 -14.86
CA GLN A 7 35.27 -2.41 -14.96
C GLN A 7 34.34 -3.30 -15.77
N LYS A 8 33.52 -4.12 -15.11
CA LYS A 8 32.29 -4.75 -15.64
C LYS A 8 31.73 -5.79 -14.64
N SER A 9 31.24 -5.36 -13.49
CA SER A 9 30.46 -6.25 -12.58
C SER A 9 29.07 -5.73 -12.21
N GLY A 10 28.70 -4.50 -12.57
CA GLY A 10 27.39 -3.91 -12.28
C GLY A 10 26.29 -4.29 -13.28
N GLU A 11 26.61 -4.34 -14.55
CA GLU A 11 25.62 -4.56 -15.63
C GLU A 11 25.10 -6.02 -15.69
N TYR A 12 25.89 -6.99 -15.25
CA TYR A 12 25.50 -8.41 -15.31
C TYR A 12 24.44 -8.78 -14.25
N ILE A 13 24.49 -8.14 -13.08
CA ILE A 13 23.55 -8.39 -11.98
C ILE A 13 22.17 -7.78 -12.32
N ASP A 14 22.14 -6.59 -12.93
CA ASP A 14 20.89 -5.96 -13.36
C ASP A 14 20.18 -6.73 -14.46
N THR A 15 20.93 -7.32 -15.40
CA THR A 15 20.37 -8.13 -16.50
C THR A 15 19.80 -9.45 -16.01
N VAL A 16 20.43 -10.11 -15.06
CA VAL A 16 19.93 -11.37 -14.46
C VAL A 16 18.67 -11.09 -13.62
N PHE A 17 18.63 -10.00 -12.86
CA PHE A 17 17.44 -9.60 -12.09
C PHE A 17 16.26 -9.21 -13.00
N GLN A 18 16.50 -8.48 -14.06
CA GLN A 18 15.49 -8.14 -15.08
C GLN A 18 14.96 -9.40 -15.79
N THR A 19 15.83 -10.36 -16.11
CA THR A 19 15.44 -11.62 -16.75
C THR A 19 14.65 -12.54 -15.83
N LEU A 20 14.98 -12.57 -14.53
CA LEU A 20 14.21 -13.32 -13.52
C LEU A 20 12.83 -12.71 -13.27
N LEU A 21 12.71 -11.38 -13.31
CA LEU A 21 11.42 -10.69 -13.22
C LEU A 21 10.53 -10.94 -14.43
N THR A 22 11.09 -10.96 -15.64
CA THR A 22 10.34 -11.28 -16.87
C THR A 22 9.93 -12.75 -16.95
N LEU A 23 10.75 -13.69 -16.48
CA LEU A 23 10.40 -15.12 -16.43
C LEU A 23 9.23 -15.40 -15.45
N ARG A 24 9.11 -14.63 -14.36
CA ARG A 24 7.98 -14.74 -13.43
C ARG A 24 6.65 -14.26 -14.05
N GLN A 25 6.70 -13.39 -15.07
CA GLN A 25 5.53 -12.89 -15.79
C GLN A 25 5.03 -13.86 -16.88
N CYS A 26 5.87 -14.78 -17.37
CA CYS A 26 5.54 -15.72 -18.43
C CYS A 26 5.10 -17.10 -17.94
N LEU A 27 5.16 -17.40 -16.64
CA LEU A 27 4.66 -18.67 -16.13
C LEU A 27 3.13 -18.64 -16.08
N PRO A 28 2.45 -19.59 -16.76
CA PRO A 28 1.00 -19.72 -16.64
C PRO A 28 0.65 -19.89 -15.15
N ARG A 29 -0.35 -19.13 -14.68
CA ARG A 29 -0.86 -19.30 -13.30
C ARG A 29 -1.25 -20.75 -13.16
N LEU A 30 -0.49 -21.51 -12.37
CA LEU A 30 -0.89 -22.85 -11.98
C LEU A 30 -2.30 -22.75 -11.38
N PRO A 31 -3.22 -23.68 -11.71
CA PRO A 31 -4.54 -23.68 -11.12
C PRO A 31 -4.39 -23.62 -9.60
N SER A 32 -5.14 -22.72 -8.96
CA SER A 32 -5.11 -22.63 -7.50
C SER A 32 -5.60 -23.95 -6.94
N PHE A 33 -4.71 -24.72 -6.35
CA PHE A 33 -5.11 -25.94 -5.65
C PHE A 33 -6.09 -25.55 -4.55
N ALA A 34 -7.18 -26.33 -4.46
CA ALA A 34 -8.13 -26.17 -3.38
C ALA A 34 -7.39 -26.22 -2.04
N SER A 35 -7.62 -25.23 -1.21
CA SER A 35 -6.99 -25.10 0.10
C SER A 35 -8.04 -25.06 1.21
N GLN A 36 -7.60 -25.06 2.44
CA GLN A 36 -8.45 -24.83 3.59
C GLN A 36 -8.62 -23.32 3.80
N CYS A 37 -9.85 -22.86 4.05
CA CYS A 37 -10.10 -21.46 4.36
C CYS A 37 -9.32 -21.02 5.61
N ALA A 38 -8.52 -19.96 5.51
CA ALA A 38 -7.69 -19.46 6.61
C ALA A 38 -8.50 -18.85 7.78
N VAL A 39 -9.83 -18.71 7.63
CA VAL A 39 -10.72 -18.13 8.64
C VAL A 39 -11.60 -19.17 9.30
N CYS A 40 -12.35 -19.96 8.53
CA CYS A 40 -13.33 -20.94 9.06
C CYS A 40 -12.90 -22.40 8.87
N HIS A 41 -11.74 -22.62 8.25
CA HIS A 41 -11.17 -23.95 7.99
C HIS A 41 -12.02 -24.88 7.10
N SER A 42 -13.03 -24.36 6.39
CA SER A 42 -13.78 -25.15 5.42
C SER A 42 -12.91 -25.61 4.26
N TRP A 43 -13.21 -26.78 3.68
CA TRP A 43 -12.57 -27.39 2.54
C TRP A 43 -13.64 -27.92 1.55
N PRO A 44 -13.45 -27.82 0.23
CA PRO A 44 -12.38 -27.08 -0.45
C PRO A 44 -12.65 -25.56 -0.46
N ALA A 45 -11.61 -24.76 -0.41
CA ALA A 45 -11.74 -23.29 -0.45
C ALA A 45 -10.55 -22.64 -1.16
N GLU A 46 -10.73 -21.36 -1.51
CA GLU A 46 -9.64 -20.44 -1.76
C GLU A 46 -8.98 -20.05 -0.42
N GLN A 47 -7.94 -19.23 -0.42
CA GLN A 47 -7.27 -18.74 0.80
C GLN A 47 -8.25 -18.22 1.86
N VAL A 48 -9.32 -17.53 1.45
CA VAL A 48 -10.48 -17.18 2.28
C VAL A 48 -11.75 -17.47 1.47
N CYS A 49 -12.66 -18.28 2.01
CA CYS A 49 -13.88 -18.70 1.33
C CYS A 49 -14.87 -17.53 1.13
N ARG A 50 -15.74 -17.63 0.14
CA ARG A 50 -16.74 -16.61 -0.19
C ARG A 50 -17.64 -16.22 0.98
N PRO A 51 -18.16 -17.14 1.83
CA PRO A 51 -18.92 -16.77 3.00
C PRO A 51 -18.15 -15.91 4.01
N CYS A 52 -16.86 -16.23 4.24
CA CYS A 52 -16.00 -15.41 5.09
C CYS A 52 -15.74 -14.03 4.50
N LEU A 53 -15.49 -13.95 3.17
CA LEU A 53 -15.35 -12.65 2.50
C LEU A 53 -16.63 -11.82 2.62
N ALA A 54 -17.80 -12.41 2.35
CA ALA A 54 -19.09 -11.70 2.48
C ALA A 54 -19.34 -11.18 3.90
N ARG A 55 -18.94 -11.96 4.92
CA ARG A 55 -19.12 -11.59 6.33
C ARG A 55 -18.13 -10.52 6.80
N PHE A 56 -16.87 -10.61 6.41
CA PHE A 56 -15.79 -9.83 7.04
C PHE A 56 -15.19 -8.76 6.13
N ALA A 57 -15.46 -8.78 4.82
CA ALA A 57 -14.98 -7.79 3.85
C ALA A 57 -16.13 -6.99 3.21
N ALA A 58 -17.32 -6.98 3.81
CA ALA A 58 -18.42 -6.14 3.35
C ALA A 58 -17.98 -4.67 3.36
N TRP A 59 -18.16 -4.00 2.20
CA TRP A 59 -17.81 -2.59 2.08
C TRP A 59 -18.65 -1.71 2.99
N GLN A 60 -18.01 -0.71 3.60
CA GLN A 60 -18.65 0.27 4.46
C GLN A 60 -18.17 1.68 4.08
N PRO A 61 -19.03 2.72 4.19
CA PRO A 61 -18.65 4.10 3.93
C PRO A 61 -17.48 4.54 4.81
N ARG A 62 -16.48 5.17 4.18
CA ARG A 62 -15.28 5.62 4.88
C ARG A 62 -14.95 7.08 4.56
N CYS A 63 -14.25 7.73 5.47
CA CYS A 63 -13.74 9.08 5.30
C CYS A 63 -12.72 9.13 4.15
N ALA A 64 -12.93 10.01 3.18
CA ALA A 64 -12.01 10.18 2.05
C ALA A 64 -10.61 10.65 2.49
N GLY A 65 -10.49 11.37 3.59
CA GLY A 65 -9.19 11.87 4.08
C GLY A 65 -8.38 10.86 4.90
N CYS A 66 -9.03 9.93 5.64
CA CYS A 66 -8.32 9.03 6.56
C CYS A 66 -8.88 7.61 6.64
N ALA A 67 -9.83 7.26 5.77
CA ALA A 67 -10.48 5.95 5.70
C ALA A 67 -11.13 5.44 7.01
N LEU A 68 -11.38 6.29 8.01
CA LEU A 68 -12.21 5.94 9.16
C LEU A 68 -13.63 5.62 8.71
N LEU A 69 -14.27 4.65 9.35
CA LEU A 69 -15.67 4.34 9.13
C LEU A 69 -16.52 5.56 9.43
N LEU A 70 -17.47 5.82 8.55
CA LEU A 70 -18.49 6.86 8.73
C LEU A 70 -19.83 6.21 9.15
N PRO A 71 -20.69 6.93 9.87
CA PRO A 71 -22.02 6.45 10.19
C PRO A 71 -22.80 5.99 8.96
N ALA A 72 -23.50 4.87 9.06
CA ALA A 72 -24.28 4.29 7.96
C ALA A 72 -25.60 5.02 7.70
N ASP A 73 -26.08 5.80 8.67
CA ASP A 73 -27.44 6.39 8.73
C ASP A 73 -27.60 7.63 7.84
N LEU A 74 -26.75 7.79 6.86
CA LEU A 74 -26.75 8.95 5.99
C LEU A 74 -27.73 8.74 4.82
N PRO A 75 -28.54 9.77 4.45
CA PRO A 75 -29.48 9.71 3.34
C PRO A 75 -28.82 9.19 2.05
N LEU A 76 -29.56 8.35 1.29
CA LEU A 76 -29.08 7.71 0.06
C LEU A 76 -28.41 8.67 -0.92
N GLY A 77 -28.97 9.87 -1.10
CA GLY A 77 -28.45 10.89 -2.00
C GLY A 77 -27.09 11.48 -1.61
N LEU A 78 -26.66 11.27 -0.37
CA LEU A 78 -25.36 11.73 0.12
C LEU A 78 -24.29 10.62 0.14
N ARG A 79 -24.59 9.39 -0.28
CA ARG A 79 -23.64 8.26 -0.26
C ARG A 79 -22.60 8.30 -1.38
N THR A 80 -22.84 9.10 -2.42
CA THR A 80 -21.99 9.20 -3.60
C THR A 80 -20.93 10.30 -3.53
N VAL A 81 -21.05 11.23 -2.56
CA VAL A 81 -20.11 12.35 -2.43
C VAL A 81 -18.96 11.95 -1.48
N PRO A 82 -17.70 12.21 -1.83
CA PRO A 82 -16.56 12.02 -0.91
C PRO A 82 -16.81 12.74 0.41
N ARG A 83 -16.69 12.03 1.53
CA ARG A 83 -17.01 12.57 2.85
C ARG A 83 -15.81 12.54 3.74
N HIS A 84 -15.75 13.51 4.62
CA HIS A 84 -14.71 13.62 5.61
C HIS A 84 -15.29 13.45 7.03
N CYS A 85 -14.56 12.78 7.90
CA CYS A 85 -14.85 12.82 9.34
C CYS A 85 -14.52 14.21 9.90
N ILE A 86 -15.03 14.52 11.08
CA ILE A 86 -14.86 15.83 11.73
C ILE A 86 -13.39 16.24 11.84
N ASP A 87 -12.50 15.31 12.16
CA ASP A 87 -11.05 15.58 12.25
C ASP A 87 -10.46 16.00 10.90
N CYS A 88 -10.87 15.33 9.81
CA CYS A 88 -10.40 15.65 8.46
C CYS A 88 -11.04 16.92 7.89
N LEU A 89 -12.24 17.31 8.33
CA LEU A 89 -12.83 18.61 8.01
C LEU A 89 -12.09 19.76 8.71
N ARG A 90 -11.67 19.55 9.95
CA ARG A 90 -10.92 20.55 10.72
C ARG A 90 -9.47 20.67 10.28
N ARG A 91 -8.87 19.56 9.88
CA ARG A 91 -7.46 19.48 9.49
C ARG A 91 -7.33 18.56 8.28
N HIS A 92 -7.38 19.17 7.09
CA HIS A 92 -7.27 18.42 5.83
C HIS A 92 -5.94 17.68 5.77
N PRO A 93 -5.96 16.34 5.58
CA PRO A 93 -4.73 15.60 5.33
C PRO A 93 -4.17 15.95 3.96
N PRO A 94 -2.85 15.76 3.71
CA PRO A 94 -2.21 16.04 2.42
C PRO A 94 -2.50 14.94 1.37
N LEU A 95 -3.65 14.29 1.47
CA LEU A 95 -4.17 13.25 0.58
C LEU A 95 -5.47 13.71 -0.05
N ASP A 96 -5.65 13.46 -1.35
CA ASP A 96 -6.91 13.76 -2.04
C ASP A 96 -7.94 12.67 -1.76
N ASN A 97 -7.48 11.42 -1.64
CA ASN A 97 -8.34 10.30 -1.28
C ASN A 97 -7.59 9.24 -0.48
N THR A 98 -8.32 8.51 0.36
CA THR A 98 -7.81 7.37 1.12
C THR A 98 -8.82 6.24 1.07
N LEU A 99 -8.42 5.11 0.51
CA LEU A 99 -9.24 3.91 0.37
C LEU A 99 -8.69 2.78 1.24
N ALA A 100 -9.55 2.13 2.01
CA ALA A 100 -9.19 0.99 2.85
C ALA A 100 -10.11 -0.17 2.56
N ALA A 101 -9.53 -1.36 2.31
CA ALA A 101 -10.31 -2.54 1.95
C ALA A 101 -11.09 -3.11 3.13
N VAL A 102 -10.44 -3.25 4.29
CA VAL A 102 -11.05 -3.92 5.45
C VAL A 102 -10.77 -3.18 6.76
N PRO A 103 -11.53 -3.42 7.84
CA PRO A 103 -11.14 -3.00 9.18
C PRO A 103 -9.94 -3.83 9.68
N TYR A 104 -9.03 -3.22 10.45
CA TYR A 104 -7.96 -3.94 11.14
C TYR A 104 -8.51 -4.62 12.41
N ALA A 105 -9.31 -5.66 12.20
CA ALA A 105 -9.94 -6.47 13.22
C ALA A 105 -9.92 -7.95 12.78
N TYR A 106 -10.39 -8.87 13.61
CA TYR A 106 -10.55 -10.26 13.21
C TYR A 106 -11.46 -10.39 11.97
N PRO A 107 -11.13 -11.21 11.00
CA PRO A 107 -9.95 -12.09 10.91
C PRO A 107 -8.70 -11.42 10.30
N TRP A 108 -8.85 -10.21 9.76
CA TRP A 108 -7.84 -9.53 8.94
C TRP A 108 -6.58 -9.21 9.73
N SER A 109 -6.71 -8.81 11.00
CA SER A 109 -5.54 -8.53 11.85
C SER A 109 -4.61 -9.75 11.98
N ASN A 110 -5.18 -10.95 12.10
CA ASN A 110 -4.41 -12.19 12.20
C ASN A 110 -3.74 -12.55 10.87
N LEU A 111 -4.47 -12.42 9.75
CA LEU A 111 -3.94 -12.71 8.42
C LEU A 111 -2.82 -11.73 8.02
N ILE A 112 -3.01 -10.44 8.32
CA ILE A 112 -1.98 -9.41 8.09
C ILE A 112 -0.75 -9.64 8.98
N SER A 113 -0.94 -10.12 10.22
CA SER A 113 0.18 -10.49 11.10
C SER A 113 0.99 -11.66 10.53
N ARG A 114 0.32 -12.69 10.02
CA ARG A 114 0.99 -13.82 9.33
C ARG A 114 1.73 -13.36 8.08
N TYR A 115 1.13 -12.47 7.29
CA TYR A 115 1.78 -11.87 6.12
C TYR A 115 3.05 -11.09 6.50
N LYS A 116 3.03 -10.36 7.63
CA LYS A 116 4.19 -9.57 8.10
C LYS A 116 5.34 -10.39 8.66
N PHE A 117 5.05 -11.51 9.29
CA PHE A 117 6.00 -12.24 10.14
C PHE A 117 6.09 -13.74 9.82
N GLY A 118 5.30 -14.25 8.89
CA GLY A 118 5.16 -15.68 8.63
C GLY A 118 5.78 -16.17 7.32
N GLU A 119 6.64 -15.38 6.67
CA GLU A 119 7.28 -15.73 5.37
C GLU A 119 6.28 -16.18 4.28
N GLN A 120 5.00 -15.80 4.41
CA GLN A 120 3.94 -16.21 3.51
C GLN A 120 3.68 -15.15 2.44
N HIS A 121 4.61 -14.98 1.52
CA HIS A 121 4.53 -14.00 0.41
C HIS A 121 3.28 -14.18 -0.49
N GLY A 122 2.71 -15.38 -0.56
CA GLY A 122 1.50 -15.68 -1.34
C GLY A 122 0.25 -14.88 -0.94
N TRP A 123 0.27 -14.18 0.20
CA TRP A 123 -0.84 -13.32 0.63
C TRP A 123 -0.93 -12.00 -0.14
N ALA A 124 0.16 -11.53 -0.73
CA ALA A 124 0.16 -10.26 -1.45
C ALA A 124 -0.86 -10.24 -2.60
N ASP A 125 -0.89 -11.31 -3.42
CA ASP A 125 -1.83 -11.43 -4.53
C ASP A 125 -3.29 -11.49 -4.07
N PHE A 126 -3.56 -12.25 -2.99
CA PHE A 126 -4.90 -12.32 -2.42
C PHE A 126 -5.35 -10.96 -1.86
N PHE A 127 -4.48 -10.27 -1.11
CA PHE A 127 -4.80 -8.96 -0.56
C PHE A 127 -4.95 -7.90 -1.65
N ALA A 128 -4.14 -7.94 -2.70
CA ALA A 128 -4.31 -7.06 -3.86
C ALA A 128 -5.67 -7.29 -4.54
N THR A 129 -6.07 -8.56 -4.74
CA THR A 129 -7.40 -8.89 -5.26
C THR A 129 -8.53 -8.36 -4.36
N LEU A 130 -8.36 -8.46 -3.03
CA LEU A 130 -9.32 -7.93 -2.05
C LEU A 130 -9.39 -6.40 -2.13
N MET A 131 -8.25 -5.72 -2.24
CA MET A 131 -8.19 -4.27 -2.40
C MET A 131 -8.83 -3.81 -3.71
N LEU A 132 -8.61 -4.48 -4.83
CA LEU A 132 -9.21 -4.16 -6.13
C LEU A 132 -10.74 -4.26 -6.13
N LYS A 133 -11.32 -5.12 -5.29
CA LYS A 133 -12.78 -5.22 -5.09
C LYS A 133 -13.35 -4.07 -4.25
N THR A 134 -12.50 -3.25 -3.63
CA THR A 134 -12.94 -2.09 -2.86
C THR A 134 -13.36 -0.97 -3.82
N PRO A 135 -14.58 -0.38 -3.66
CA PRO A 135 -15.01 0.72 -4.49
C PRO A 135 -14.00 1.86 -4.55
N GLY A 136 -13.67 2.32 -5.75
CA GLY A 136 -12.72 3.40 -6.00
C GLY A 136 -11.26 2.97 -6.19
N VAL A 137 -10.87 1.73 -5.82
CA VAL A 137 -9.48 1.27 -5.97
C VAL A 137 -9.13 1.03 -7.44
N ALA A 138 -9.93 0.24 -8.16
CA ALA A 138 -9.69 -0.01 -9.58
C ALA A 138 -9.70 1.29 -10.40
N PRO A 139 -10.72 2.18 -10.29
CA PRO A 139 -10.69 3.48 -10.95
C PRO A 139 -9.44 4.31 -10.65
N ALA A 140 -8.98 4.36 -9.40
CA ALA A 140 -7.77 5.12 -9.02
C ALA A 140 -6.50 4.60 -9.71
N LEU A 141 -6.44 3.31 -10.06
CA LEU A 141 -5.33 2.70 -10.79
C LEU A 141 -5.50 2.84 -12.31
N ASP A 142 -6.72 2.77 -12.82
CA ASP A 142 -7.05 2.88 -14.25
C ASP A 142 -6.82 4.31 -14.77
N GLU A 143 -7.03 5.32 -13.92
CA GLU A 143 -6.78 6.73 -14.24
C GLU A 143 -5.30 7.09 -14.39
N LEU A 144 -4.39 6.22 -13.97
CA LEU A 144 -2.95 6.48 -14.07
C LEU A 144 -2.46 6.37 -15.51
N THR A 145 -1.59 7.29 -15.87
CA THR A 145 -0.84 7.29 -17.14
C THR A 145 0.56 6.70 -16.94
N ALA A 146 1.29 6.47 -18.04
CA ALA A 146 2.70 6.02 -17.98
C ALA A 146 3.66 7.01 -17.30
N ARG A 147 3.18 8.20 -16.95
CA ARG A 147 3.97 9.22 -16.22
C ARG A 147 3.63 9.31 -14.74
N ASP A 148 2.59 8.60 -14.30
CA ASP A 148 2.11 8.58 -12.91
C ASP A 148 2.70 7.39 -12.15
N TRP A 149 2.55 7.38 -10.84
CA TRP A 149 3.29 6.49 -9.98
C TRP A 149 2.42 5.63 -9.07
N VAL A 150 2.80 4.36 -8.91
CA VAL A 150 2.33 3.48 -7.84
C VAL A 150 3.51 3.21 -6.92
N ILE A 151 3.48 3.73 -5.70
CA ILE A 151 4.60 3.64 -4.76
C ILE A 151 4.18 3.00 -3.44
N ALA A 152 5.12 2.33 -2.81
CA ALA A 152 4.92 1.75 -1.50
C ALA A 152 5.40 2.71 -0.39
N LEU A 153 4.71 2.71 0.75
CA LEU A 153 5.26 3.35 1.94
C LEU A 153 6.55 2.64 2.38
N PRO A 154 7.71 3.34 2.43
CA PRO A 154 8.96 2.69 2.77
C PRO A 154 9.04 2.33 4.26
N LEU A 155 9.57 1.14 4.55
CA LEU A 155 9.93 0.71 5.89
C LEU A 155 11.20 1.41 6.38
N SER A 156 11.42 1.43 7.70
CA SER A 156 12.75 1.74 8.23
C SER A 156 13.71 0.59 7.91
N THR A 157 15.00 0.92 7.77
CA THR A 157 16.07 -0.06 7.50
C THR A 157 16.03 -1.23 8.50
N GLU A 158 15.86 -0.93 9.80
CA GLU A 158 15.73 -1.92 10.85
C GLU A 158 14.55 -2.89 10.62
N ARG A 159 13.38 -2.37 10.26
CA ARG A 159 12.21 -3.20 9.95
C ARG A 159 12.40 -4.02 8.69
N LEU A 160 13.05 -3.45 7.68
CA LEU A 160 13.35 -4.16 6.46
C LEU A 160 14.33 -5.31 6.71
N GLN A 161 15.37 -5.08 7.54
CA GLN A 161 16.32 -6.12 7.95
C GLN A 161 15.64 -7.23 8.77
N THR A 162 14.75 -6.86 9.70
CA THR A 162 14.04 -7.84 10.55
C THR A 162 13.03 -8.66 9.77
N ARG A 163 12.36 -8.08 8.76
CA ARG A 163 11.29 -8.75 8.00
C ARG A 163 11.76 -9.37 6.69
N GLY A 164 12.93 -8.94 6.17
CA GLY A 164 13.45 -9.38 4.89
C GLY A 164 12.80 -8.74 3.67
N PHE A 165 11.60 -8.14 3.80
CA PHE A 165 10.83 -7.56 2.69
C PHE A 165 9.93 -6.40 3.13
N ASN A 166 9.46 -5.60 2.17
CA ASN A 166 8.49 -4.53 2.39
C ASN A 166 7.09 -4.98 1.93
N GLN A 167 6.18 -5.20 2.88
CA GLN A 167 4.81 -5.64 2.63
C GLN A 167 4.03 -4.67 1.73
N ALA A 168 4.23 -3.37 1.95
CA ALA A 168 3.59 -2.35 1.13
C ALA A 168 4.08 -2.39 -0.32
N TRP A 169 5.35 -2.76 -0.56
CA TRP A 169 5.89 -2.94 -1.90
C TRP A 169 5.29 -4.17 -2.60
N GLU A 170 5.20 -5.30 -1.91
CA GLU A 170 4.56 -6.49 -2.49
C GLU A 170 3.10 -6.21 -2.86
N LEU A 171 2.35 -5.51 -1.99
CA LEU A 171 0.99 -5.09 -2.29
C LEU A 171 0.93 -4.12 -3.48
N ALA A 172 1.79 -3.10 -3.53
CA ALA A 172 1.83 -2.13 -4.62
C ALA A 172 2.15 -2.81 -5.96
N SER A 173 3.12 -3.72 -5.97
CA SER A 173 3.51 -4.50 -7.15
C SER A 173 2.38 -5.43 -7.62
N ALA A 174 1.73 -6.15 -6.69
CA ALA A 174 0.61 -7.02 -7.00
C ALA A 174 -0.61 -6.24 -7.51
N LEU A 175 -0.93 -5.08 -6.91
CA LEU A 175 -2.00 -4.19 -7.37
C LEU A 175 -1.73 -3.67 -8.78
N ALA A 176 -0.54 -3.15 -9.04
CA ALA A 176 -0.15 -2.64 -10.35
C ALA A 176 -0.25 -3.72 -11.42
N HIS A 177 0.23 -4.93 -11.11
CA HIS A 177 0.19 -6.07 -12.02
C HIS A 177 -1.25 -6.55 -12.28
N GLN A 178 -2.06 -6.76 -11.22
CA GLN A 178 -3.42 -7.28 -11.37
C GLN A 178 -4.38 -6.27 -12.02
N ALA A 179 -4.21 -4.98 -11.73
CA ALA A 179 -4.97 -3.90 -12.37
C ALA A 179 -4.49 -3.62 -13.80
N GLN A 180 -3.33 -4.13 -14.20
CA GLN A 180 -2.71 -3.78 -15.48
C GLN A 180 -2.59 -2.26 -15.67
N THR A 181 -2.31 -1.53 -14.57
CA THR A 181 -2.22 -0.07 -14.61
C THR A 181 -1.06 0.39 -15.50
N ARG A 182 -1.22 1.53 -16.15
CA ARG A 182 -0.16 2.18 -16.91
C ARG A 182 0.83 2.94 -16.03
N GLY A 183 0.46 3.21 -14.76
CA GLY A 183 1.32 3.88 -13.79
C GLY A 183 2.59 3.08 -13.49
N GLN A 184 3.69 3.79 -13.26
CA GLN A 184 4.99 3.18 -12.95
C GLN A 184 5.02 2.71 -11.50
N ALA A 185 5.23 1.41 -11.27
CA ALA A 185 5.46 0.89 -9.94
C ALA A 185 6.93 1.11 -9.54
N ASP A 186 7.17 1.83 -8.42
CA ASP A 186 8.53 2.15 -7.95
C ASP A 186 8.66 2.04 -6.43
N ALA A 187 9.70 1.32 -5.98
CA ALA A 187 10.01 1.13 -4.56
C ALA A 187 11.00 2.16 -4.01
N ARG A 188 11.60 3.00 -4.86
CA ARG A 188 12.74 3.86 -4.52
C ARG A 188 12.44 5.35 -4.65
N LEU A 189 11.30 5.73 -5.26
CA LEU A 189 10.91 7.12 -5.45
C LEU A 189 10.74 7.85 -4.10
N LEU A 190 10.19 7.18 -3.10
CA LEU A 190 10.02 7.70 -1.74
C LEU A 190 10.98 6.98 -0.80
N LEU A 191 11.79 7.74 -0.08
CA LEU A 191 12.79 7.25 0.85
C LEU A 191 12.37 7.54 2.29
N ARG A 192 12.71 6.64 3.20
CA ARG A 192 12.60 6.90 4.64
C ARG A 192 13.98 7.24 5.19
N VAL A 193 14.17 8.51 5.49
CA VAL A 193 15.48 9.09 5.87
C VAL A 193 15.69 9.21 7.39
N LYS A 194 14.61 9.03 8.18
CA LYS A 194 14.69 9.16 9.65
C LYS A 194 14.27 7.87 10.34
N HIS A 195 15.11 7.41 11.27
CA HIS A 195 14.71 6.38 12.23
C HIS A 195 13.70 6.96 13.21
N THR A 196 12.54 6.33 13.31
CA THR A 196 11.48 6.74 14.21
C THR A 196 11.15 5.62 15.18
N ARG A 197 10.88 5.94 16.45
CA ARG A 197 10.47 4.94 17.45
C ARG A 197 9.25 4.16 16.96
N PRO A 198 9.10 2.87 17.37
CA PRO A 198 7.93 2.08 17.01
C PRO A 198 6.63 2.81 17.39
N GLN A 199 5.75 3.03 16.40
CA GLN A 199 4.52 3.80 16.60
C GLN A 199 3.53 3.14 17.56
N SER A 200 3.64 1.82 17.78
CA SER A 200 2.81 1.07 18.74
C SER A 200 2.98 1.56 20.19
N GLN A 201 4.10 2.17 20.52
CA GLN A 201 4.42 2.67 21.86
C GLN A 201 4.07 4.15 22.08
N LEU A 202 3.54 4.85 21.08
CA LEU A 202 3.33 6.28 21.14
C LEU A 202 1.84 6.65 21.09
N LYS A 203 1.43 7.71 21.82
CA LYS A 203 0.11 8.33 21.68
C LYS A 203 -0.02 9.03 20.31
N ARG A 204 -1.25 9.34 19.85
CA ARG A 204 -1.55 9.88 18.51
C ARG A 204 -0.71 11.12 18.16
N GLU A 205 -0.63 12.11 19.05
CA GLU A 205 0.13 13.34 18.82
C GLU A 205 1.64 13.09 18.70
N ALA A 206 2.16 12.23 19.59
CA ALA A 206 3.56 11.82 19.55
C ALA A 206 3.90 11.03 18.27
N ARG A 207 2.93 10.28 17.68
CA ARG A 207 3.10 9.62 16.38
C ARG A 207 3.26 10.61 15.25
N LEU A 208 2.48 11.69 15.22
CA LEU A 208 2.59 12.76 14.22
C LEU A 208 3.93 13.48 14.29
N ALA A 209 4.35 13.86 15.49
CA ALA A 209 5.65 14.52 15.70
C ALA A 209 6.83 13.59 15.34
N ASN A 210 6.73 12.29 15.66
CA ASN A 210 7.78 11.31 15.43
C ASN A 210 8.10 11.10 13.94
N VAL A 211 7.12 11.23 13.05
CA VAL A 211 7.28 11.01 11.59
C VAL A 211 7.51 12.28 10.79
N LYS A 212 7.51 13.46 11.41
CA LYS A 212 7.78 14.73 10.73
C LYS A 212 9.21 14.70 10.14
N GLY A 213 9.32 14.90 8.81
CA GLY A 213 10.58 14.83 8.07
C GLY A 213 11.19 13.42 8.01
N ALA A 214 10.37 12.37 8.22
CA ALA A 214 10.85 11.00 8.11
C ALA A 214 10.90 10.47 6.67
N PHE A 215 10.25 11.14 5.75
CA PHE A 215 10.19 10.77 4.35
C PHE A 215 10.73 11.88 3.47
N GLN A 216 11.38 11.49 2.38
CA GLN A 216 11.91 12.38 1.36
C GLN A 216 11.76 11.69 -0.01
N VAL A 217 11.46 12.48 -1.04
CA VAL A 217 11.53 12.00 -2.42
C VAL A 217 13.00 11.92 -2.84
N ASP A 218 13.39 10.87 -3.55
CA ASP A 218 14.72 10.75 -4.12
C ASP A 218 15.01 11.96 -5.04
N PRO A 219 16.03 12.77 -4.73
CA PRO A 219 16.34 13.98 -5.53
C PRO A 219 16.59 13.70 -7.01
N LEU A 220 17.11 12.52 -7.35
CA LEU A 220 17.37 12.11 -8.73
C LEU A 220 16.09 11.78 -9.50
N ARG A 221 14.96 11.58 -8.81
CA ARG A 221 13.66 11.21 -9.37
C ARG A 221 12.59 12.26 -9.16
N ALA A 222 12.86 13.28 -8.35
CA ALA A 222 11.89 14.30 -7.95
C ALA A 222 11.27 15.05 -9.14
N SER A 223 12.05 15.32 -10.20
CA SER A 223 11.56 15.98 -11.41
C SER A 223 10.45 15.20 -12.13
N GLY A 224 10.35 13.88 -11.92
CA GLY A 224 9.29 13.04 -12.45
C GLY A 224 7.94 13.17 -11.73
N LEU A 225 7.86 13.91 -10.62
CA LEU A 225 6.64 14.04 -9.81
C LEU A 225 5.81 15.30 -10.12
N ASP A 226 6.41 16.31 -10.73
CA ASP A 226 5.73 17.58 -10.95
C ASP A 226 4.46 17.39 -11.80
N GLY A 227 3.32 17.83 -11.26
CA GLY A 227 2.01 17.70 -11.87
C GLY A 227 1.46 16.26 -11.98
N ARG A 228 2.07 15.26 -11.31
CA ARG A 228 1.73 13.84 -11.45
C ARG A 228 0.75 13.34 -10.40
N ARG A 229 0.08 12.24 -10.78
CA ARG A 229 -0.74 11.44 -9.86
C ARG A 229 0.12 10.39 -9.18
N VAL A 230 -0.11 10.16 -7.90
CA VAL A 230 0.58 9.14 -7.11
C VAL A 230 -0.45 8.29 -6.38
N VAL A 231 -0.36 6.99 -6.54
CA VAL A 231 -1.02 6.01 -5.68
C VAL A 231 -0.01 5.53 -4.65
N LEU A 232 -0.24 5.87 -3.37
CA LEU A 232 0.60 5.51 -2.24
C LEU A 232 0.00 4.32 -1.50
N VAL A 233 0.71 3.19 -1.45
CA VAL A 233 0.21 1.91 -0.91
C VAL A 233 0.84 1.63 0.45
N ASP A 234 0.01 1.16 1.41
CA ASP A 234 0.46 0.64 2.71
C ASP A 234 -0.40 -0.55 3.14
N ASP A 235 0.08 -1.36 4.08
CA ASP A 235 -0.67 -2.49 4.60
C ASP A 235 -1.70 -2.07 5.68
N VAL A 236 -1.32 -1.27 6.67
CA VAL A 236 -2.19 -0.88 7.78
C VAL A 236 -2.06 0.58 8.15
N MET A 237 -3.14 1.30 7.96
CA MET A 237 -3.25 2.68 8.43
C MET A 237 -3.78 2.70 9.88
N THR A 238 -2.94 3.11 10.82
CA THR A 238 -3.33 3.33 12.23
C THR A 238 -3.78 4.79 12.45
N SER A 239 -2.92 5.67 12.89
CA SER A 239 -3.23 7.11 13.01
C SER A 239 -3.19 7.87 11.69
N GLY A 240 -2.64 7.27 10.63
CA GLY A 240 -2.35 7.91 9.36
C GLY A 240 -1.05 8.72 9.34
N ALA A 241 -0.35 8.84 10.47
CA ALA A 241 0.81 9.71 10.59
C ALA A 241 1.88 9.46 9.53
N SER A 242 2.22 8.18 9.26
CA SER A 242 3.21 7.84 8.24
C SER A 242 2.74 8.19 6.83
N LEU A 243 1.50 7.84 6.48
CA LEU A 243 0.93 8.15 5.18
C LEU A 243 0.83 9.66 4.94
N PHE A 244 0.42 10.43 5.96
CA PHE A 244 0.34 11.88 5.85
C PHE A 244 1.72 12.53 5.72
N ALA A 245 2.73 12.07 6.47
CA ALA A 245 4.10 12.56 6.33
C ALA A 245 4.71 12.21 4.96
N ALA A 246 4.44 11.02 4.45
CA ALA A 246 4.84 10.59 3.11
C ALA A 246 4.15 11.40 2.01
N ALA A 247 2.83 11.59 2.13
CA ALA A 247 2.05 12.41 1.20
C ALA A 247 2.51 13.87 1.19
N GLN A 248 2.85 14.43 2.36
CA GLN A 248 3.40 15.78 2.43
C GLN A 248 4.73 15.89 1.67
N ALA A 249 5.64 14.93 1.84
CA ALA A 249 6.90 14.91 1.10
C ALA A 249 6.69 14.81 -0.43
N LEU A 250 5.67 14.06 -0.86
CA LEU A 250 5.30 13.96 -2.28
C LEU A 250 4.69 15.26 -2.81
N ARG A 251 3.84 15.94 -2.01
CA ARG A 251 3.30 17.27 -2.35
C ARG A 251 4.41 18.31 -2.48
N ASP A 252 5.33 18.32 -1.53
CA ASP A 252 6.46 19.25 -1.52
C ASP A 252 7.37 19.04 -2.75
N ALA A 253 7.37 17.82 -3.31
CA ALA A 253 8.07 17.48 -4.54
C ALA A 253 7.22 17.66 -5.82
N GLY A 254 6.02 18.27 -5.74
CA GLY A 254 5.21 18.64 -6.91
C GLY A 254 4.10 17.66 -7.29
N ALA A 255 3.82 16.60 -6.52
CA ALA A 255 2.72 15.67 -6.83
C ALA A 255 1.37 16.41 -6.79
N ALA A 256 0.62 16.36 -7.91
CA ALA A 256 -0.65 17.08 -8.05
C ALA A 256 -1.83 16.35 -7.41
N HIS A 257 -1.81 15.01 -7.39
CA HIS A 257 -2.89 14.21 -6.82
C HIS A 257 -2.33 12.97 -6.13
N ILE A 258 -2.73 12.73 -4.87
CA ILE A 258 -2.22 11.61 -4.08
C ILE A 258 -3.40 10.81 -3.51
N THR A 259 -3.55 9.57 -3.98
CA THR A 259 -4.50 8.61 -3.42
C THR A 259 -3.77 7.58 -2.57
N ALA A 260 -4.14 7.44 -1.31
CA ALA A 260 -3.62 6.37 -0.47
C ALA A 260 -4.51 5.12 -0.56
N LEU A 261 -3.90 3.96 -0.81
CA LEU A 261 -4.54 2.65 -0.79
C LEU A 261 -3.99 1.86 0.39
N VAL A 262 -4.84 1.42 1.30
CA VAL A 262 -4.43 0.60 2.44
C VAL A 262 -5.26 -0.69 2.51
N LEU A 263 -4.61 -1.79 2.84
CA LEU A 263 -5.32 -3.04 3.02
C LEU A 263 -6.26 -2.95 4.22
N ALA A 264 -5.79 -2.42 5.36
CA ALA A 264 -6.62 -2.35 6.55
C ALA A 264 -6.54 -1.00 7.28
N ARG A 265 -7.64 -0.62 7.93
CA ARG A 265 -7.75 0.59 8.75
C ARG A 265 -8.14 0.26 10.18
N THR A 266 -7.37 0.72 11.16
CA THR A 266 -7.75 0.56 12.58
C THR A 266 -8.91 1.50 12.94
N ALA A 267 -9.77 1.05 13.84
CA ALA A 267 -10.71 1.96 14.51
C ALA A 267 -9.96 3.04 15.31
N PRO A 268 -10.58 4.18 15.62
CA PRO A 268 -10.07 5.11 16.63
C PRO A 268 -9.92 4.39 17.97
N ALA A 269 -8.86 4.73 18.72
CA ALA A 269 -8.71 4.28 20.09
C ALA A 269 -9.66 5.04 21.00
#